data_b8fa9f331951c909b1fd5dfe9bf7bfa4
#
_entry.id   b8fa9f331951c909b1fd5dfe9bf7bfa4
#
_cell.length_a   1.000
_cell.length_b   1.000
_cell.length_c   1.000
_cell.angle_alpha   90.00
_cell.angle_beta   90.00
_cell.angle_gamma   90.00
#
_symmetry.space_group_name_H-M   'P 1'
#
loop_
_entity.id
_entity.type
_entity.pdbx_description
1 polymer ?
#
loop_
_entity_poly.entity_id
_entity_poly.type
_entity_poly.pdbx_seq_one_letter_code
_entity_poly.pdbx_strand_id
1 'polypeptide(L)'
;MGFTRTVYLATALLGVASLALVQADEQIYRMCVPQKYYKDCLDLLKDPSEAGIKMECVAGRDRIDCLDKINQRKADVLASEPEDMYVAYHTKNQDYRVISEIRTKEDKDAEFRYEGIILVKKNSNINSMKELRGKKSCHTGFGRNVGYKIPITKLKNTHILKVSLDPDVTATERELKALSEFFTQSCLVGSYSPYPETDRLLKKKYSNLCELCEKPEQCNYPDKFSGYDGAIRCLDKGKGEVAFTKVQYIKKYFGLTPGSTAEGDPSEFEYLCEDGSRRPVTGPACSWAQRPWTGYISNADSVNGEQKLYNLQNRLEKFFENGLHAENKLAAEHLLINENAVYHSKPEAVEPKVYLERAGYKDVIERDGSAIRKMRLCVQTDIELAKCDTMRRAAYSRDIRPELECVQENDCLIAVKEQKADLVALHANNYKEARDDKLKPIVYESYGPDNVYVAIVEPSASKDVQKLPINFDAQNERARQAAVFLNKRRNISPCQTTPSTDKNLM
;
A
#
# COMPACT_ATOMS: atom_id res chain seq x y z
N MET A 1 12.88 57.50 -61.53
CA MET A 1 13.70 57.43 -60.26
C MET A 1 12.73 57.06 -59.14
N GLY A 2 12.83 55.86 -58.57
CA GLY A 2 11.99 55.52 -57.45
C GLY A 2 11.60 54.02 -57.35
N PHE A 3 12.59 53.13 -57.50
CA PHE A 3 12.39 51.71 -57.23
C PHE A 3 13.68 51.18 -56.55
N THR A 4 13.82 51.37 -55.25
CA THR A 4 14.88 50.67 -54.48
C THR A 4 14.75 50.90 -52.97
N ARG A 5 13.53 50.85 -52.39
CA ARG A 5 13.42 50.94 -50.89
C ARG A 5 12.46 49.94 -50.23
N THR A 6 11.90 49.00 -51.00
CA THR A 6 10.86 48.06 -50.44
C THR A 6 11.33 46.62 -50.26
N VAL A 7 12.59 46.30 -50.56
CA VAL A 7 13.07 44.90 -50.47
C VAL A 7 13.84 44.56 -49.19
N TYR A 8 14.28 45.57 -48.43
CA TYR A 8 15.09 45.29 -47.17
C TYR A 8 14.27 45.12 -45.88
N LEU A 9 12.96 45.38 -45.91
CA LEU A 9 12.13 45.17 -44.70
C LEU A 9 11.47 43.78 -44.60
N ALA A 10 11.39 43.04 -45.71
CA ALA A 10 10.75 41.71 -45.71
C ALA A 10 11.69 40.56 -45.23
N THR A 11 13.00 40.75 -45.32
CA THR A 11 13.98 39.72 -44.89
C THR A 11 14.34 39.80 -43.41
N ALA A 12 14.09 40.92 -42.74
CA ALA A 12 14.36 41.06 -41.27
C ALA A 12 13.22 40.48 -40.41
N LEU A 13 11.99 40.32 -40.92
CA LEU A 13 10.85 39.76 -40.18
C LEU A 13 10.77 38.24 -40.26
N LEU A 14 11.41 37.61 -41.24
CA LEU A 14 11.48 36.13 -41.31
C LEU A 14 12.61 35.52 -40.47
N GLY A 15 13.58 36.33 -40.06
CA GLY A 15 14.71 35.88 -39.20
C GLY A 15 14.37 35.86 -37.68
N VAL A 16 13.32 36.56 -37.26
CA VAL A 16 12.92 36.61 -35.84
C VAL A 16 11.88 35.55 -35.49
N ALA A 17 11.15 35.06 -36.48
CA ALA A 17 10.13 34.02 -36.27
C ALA A 17 10.71 32.60 -36.12
N SER A 18 11.97 32.36 -36.51
CA SER A 18 12.61 31.04 -36.47
C SER A 18 13.47 30.83 -35.22
N LEU A 19 13.62 31.81 -34.33
CA LEU A 19 14.37 31.71 -33.07
C LEU A 19 13.49 31.49 -31.84
N ALA A 20 12.16 31.44 -31.99
CA ALA A 20 11.21 31.24 -30.90
C ALA A 20 10.78 29.78 -30.71
N LEU A 21 11.36 28.81 -31.42
CA LEU A 21 10.88 27.42 -31.45
C LEU A 21 11.84 26.39 -30.89
N VAL A 22 12.82 26.74 -30.10
CA VAL A 22 13.62 25.74 -29.35
C VAL A 22 13.94 26.28 -27.95
N GLN A 23 12.93 26.53 -27.15
CA GLN A 23 13.09 26.34 -25.73
C GLN A 23 12.62 24.89 -25.47
N ALA A 24 13.54 23.94 -25.60
CA ALA A 24 13.33 22.62 -25.07
C ALA A 24 12.98 22.79 -23.59
N ASP A 25 11.87 22.21 -23.20
CA ASP A 25 11.36 22.20 -21.84
C ASP A 25 12.48 21.76 -20.87
N GLU A 26 13.07 22.72 -20.18
CA GLU A 26 14.12 22.49 -19.17
C GLU A 26 13.54 22.05 -17.82
N GLN A 27 12.26 21.69 -17.79
CA GLN A 27 11.59 21.32 -16.57
C GLN A 27 12.25 20.10 -15.91
N ILE A 28 12.69 20.27 -14.68
CA ILE A 28 13.15 19.19 -13.81
C ILE A 28 11.95 18.63 -13.08
N TYR A 29 11.70 17.34 -13.21
CA TYR A 29 10.62 16.65 -12.51
C TYR A 29 11.12 16.02 -11.21
N ARG A 30 10.33 16.09 -10.16
CA ARG A 30 10.65 15.64 -8.82
C ARG A 30 9.89 14.36 -8.49
N MET A 31 10.63 13.25 -8.35
CA MET A 31 10.08 11.98 -7.89
C MET A 31 10.10 11.91 -6.37
N CYS A 32 8.94 11.77 -5.76
CA CYS A 32 8.87 11.52 -4.33
C CYS A 32 9.01 10.02 -4.02
N VAL A 33 9.87 9.73 -3.05
CA VAL A 33 10.10 8.37 -2.55
C VAL A 33 10.05 8.37 -1.01
N PRO A 34 9.61 7.27 -0.37
CA PRO A 34 9.76 7.12 1.07
C PRO A 34 11.19 7.35 1.54
N GLN A 35 11.38 8.00 2.70
CA GLN A 35 12.69 8.38 3.24
C GLN A 35 13.71 7.24 3.22
N LYS A 36 13.29 6.02 3.53
CA LYS A 36 14.15 4.84 3.51
C LYS A 36 14.72 4.50 2.13
N TYR A 37 14.08 4.95 1.05
CA TYR A 37 14.50 4.71 -0.34
C TYR A 37 15.09 5.97 -1.02
N TYR A 38 15.27 7.05 -0.27
CA TYR A 38 15.77 8.31 -0.83
C TYR A 38 17.19 8.16 -1.39
N LYS A 39 18.06 7.45 -0.67
CA LYS A 39 19.41 7.16 -1.13
C LYS A 39 19.39 6.31 -2.39
N ASP A 40 18.52 5.31 -2.46
CA ASP A 40 18.38 4.44 -3.62
C ASP A 40 17.98 5.24 -4.87
N CYS A 41 17.04 6.18 -4.71
CA CYS A 41 16.63 7.09 -5.79
C CYS A 41 17.80 7.96 -6.27
N LEU A 42 18.59 8.52 -5.35
CA LEU A 42 19.77 9.32 -5.70
C LEU A 42 20.84 8.47 -6.43
N ASP A 43 21.00 7.22 -6.02
CA ASP A 43 21.96 6.31 -6.65
C ASP A 43 21.57 5.98 -8.10
N LEU A 44 20.27 5.86 -8.40
CA LEU A 44 19.79 5.66 -9.77
C LEU A 44 19.95 6.89 -10.68
N LEU A 45 20.04 8.09 -10.11
CA LEU A 45 20.26 9.34 -10.88
C LEU A 45 21.76 9.66 -11.10
N LYS A 46 22.67 8.92 -10.47
CA LYS A 46 24.12 9.18 -10.55
C LYS A 46 24.80 8.62 -11.80
N ASP A 47 24.11 7.84 -12.62
CA ASP A 47 24.71 7.24 -13.79
C ASP A 47 25.15 8.32 -14.79
N PRO A 48 26.47 8.45 -15.06
CA PRO A 48 27.02 9.52 -15.90
C PRO A 48 26.75 9.33 -17.40
N SER A 49 26.18 8.19 -17.81
CA SER A 49 25.98 7.87 -19.23
C SER A 49 24.86 8.68 -19.87
N GLU A 50 24.04 9.37 -19.06
CA GLU A 50 22.98 10.23 -19.57
C GLU A 50 22.92 11.61 -18.89
N ALA A 51 23.65 12.54 -19.45
CA ALA A 51 23.43 13.98 -19.28
C ALA A 51 22.02 14.37 -19.79
N GLY A 52 20.94 13.79 -19.24
CA GLY A 52 19.62 13.98 -19.82
C GLY A 52 18.42 13.57 -18.99
N ILE A 53 18.57 12.85 -17.87
CA ILE A 53 17.43 12.62 -17.00
C ILE A 53 17.25 13.84 -16.11
N LYS A 54 16.44 14.78 -16.56
CA LYS A 54 16.09 15.97 -15.77
C LYS A 54 15.08 15.60 -14.70
N MET A 55 15.51 14.79 -13.72
CA MET A 55 14.72 14.36 -12.55
C MET A 55 15.49 14.57 -11.26
N GLU A 56 14.77 14.83 -10.19
CA GLU A 56 15.27 14.94 -8.82
C GLU A 56 14.50 14.01 -7.89
N CYS A 57 15.16 13.57 -6.81
CA CYS A 57 14.53 12.79 -5.76
C CYS A 57 14.08 13.69 -4.61
N VAL A 58 12.87 13.51 -4.14
CA VAL A 58 12.32 14.17 -2.96
C VAL A 58 11.96 13.13 -1.92
N ALA A 59 12.46 13.29 -0.71
CA ALA A 59 12.13 12.38 0.38
C ALA A 59 10.76 12.72 0.98
N GLY A 60 9.88 11.72 1.10
CA GLY A 60 8.68 11.73 1.93
C GLY A 60 8.85 10.77 3.09
N ARG A 61 8.16 10.97 4.21
CA ARG A 61 8.15 10.00 5.31
C ARG A 61 7.69 8.62 4.84
N ASP A 62 6.66 8.59 4.02
CA ASP A 62 6.04 7.43 3.41
C ASP A 62 5.34 7.84 2.09
N ARG A 63 4.66 6.91 1.44
CA ARG A 63 3.92 7.18 0.19
C ARG A 63 2.77 8.16 0.36
N ILE A 64 2.16 8.21 1.54
CA ILE A 64 1.05 9.14 1.81
C ILE A 64 1.57 10.58 1.93
N ASP A 65 2.70 10.77 2.63
CA ASP A 65 3.39 12.07 2.66
C ASP A 65 3.85 12.49 1.24
N CYS A 66 4.21 11.53 0.39
CA CYS A 66 4.51 11.81 -1.01
C CYS A 66 3.27 12.30 -1.79
N LEU A 67 2.09 11.75 -1.56
CA LEU A 67 0.84 12.29 -2.13
C LEU A 67 0.63 13.73 -1.68
N ASP A 68 0.81 14.03 -0.39
CA ASP A 68 0.70 15.39 0.13
C ASP A 68 1.73 16.34 -0.53
N LYS A 69 2.97 15.89 -0.74
CA LYS A 69 4.01 16.69 -1.43
C LYS A 69 3.66 16.97 -2.89
N ILE A 70 3.08 16.00 -3.60
CA ILE A 70 2.57 16.20 -4.98
C ILE A 70 1.47 17.26 -4.97
N ASN A 71 0.56 17.18 -4.00
CA ASN A 71 -0.48 18.17 -3.84
C ASN A 71 0.06 19.58 -3.56
N GLN A 72 1.06 19.68 -2.69
CA GLN A 72 1.72 20.93 -2.34
C GLN A 72 2.70 21.42 -3.43
N ARG A 73 2.79 20.77 -4.58
CA ARG A 73 3.75 21.08 -5.64
C ARG A 73 5.22 21.01 -5.20
N LYS A 74 5.50 20.24 -4.16
CA LYS A 74 6.87 19.94 -3.69
C LYS A 74 7.46 18.71 -4.37
N ALA A 75 6.63 17.93 -5.02
CA ALA A 75 6.98 16.79 -5.87
C ALA A 75 6.01 16.72 -7.05
N ASP A 76 6.38 16.01 -8.10
CA ASP A 76 5.59 15.92 -9.33
C ASP A 76 5.04 14.51 -9.56
N VAL A 77 5.72 13.46 -9.04
CA VAL A 77 5.36 12.08 -9.33
C VAL A 77 5.71 11.14 -8.18
N LEU A 78 4.94 10.06 -8.07
CA LEU A 78 5.14 8.97 -7.10
C LEU A 78 4.80 7.63 -7.76
N ALA A 79 5.64 6.59 -7.54
CA ALA A 79 5.29 5.21 -7.83
C ALA A 79 4.29 4.68 -6.79
N SER A 80 3.10 4.28 -7.24
CA SER A 80 1.95 3.97 -6.38
C SER A 80 1.39 2.57 -6.64
N GLU A 81 1.05 1.89 -5.57
CA GLU A 81 0.21 0.69 -5.58
C GLU A 81 -1.28 1.08 -5.74
N PRO A 82 -2.15 0.18 -6.19
CA PRO A 82 -3.59 0.44 -6.24
C PRO A 82 -4.20 0.91 -4.91
N GLU A 83 -3.67 0.45 -3.79
CA GLU A 83 -4.09 0.85 -2.45
C GLU A 83 -3.72 2.31 -2.13
N ASP A 84 -2.59 2.82 -2.66
CA ASP A 84 -2.21 4.24 -2.56
C ASP A 84 -3.08 5.10 -3.48
N MET A 85 -3.42 4.59 -4.67
CA MET A 85 -4.37 5.24 -5.59
C MET A 85 -5.77 5.38 -4.96
N TYR A 86 -6.19 4.40 -4.16
CA TYR A 86 -7.42 4.48 -3.38
C TYR A 86 -7.36 5.64 -2.35
N VAL A 87 -6.25 5.79 -1.64
CA VAL A 87 -6.05 6.92 -0.73
C VAL A 87 -6.06 8.25 -1.47
N ALA A 88 -5.39 8.33 -2.62
CA ALA A 88 -5.39 9.52 -3.47
C ALA A 88 -6.81 9.91 -3.91
N TYR A 89 -7.61 8.95 -4.35
CA TYR A 89 -9.02 9.16 -4.71
C TYR A 89 -9.85 9.76 -3.57
N HIS A 90 -9.62 9.30 -2.34
CA HIS A 90 -10.37 9.76 -1.16
C HIS A 90 -9.78 11.01 -0.49
N THR A 91 -8.71 11.57 -1.01
CA THR A 91 -8.13 12.81 -0.47
C THR A 91 -8.93 14.00 -0.99
N LYS A 92 -9.54 14.76 -0.07
CA LYS A 92 -10.40 15.89 -0.41
C LYS A 92 -9.62 17.00 -1.14
N ASN A 93 -10.29 17.65 -2.09
CA ASN A 93 -9.77 18.79 -2.86
C ASN A 93 -8.46 18.48 -3.61
N GLN A 94 -8.27 17.22 -4.01
CA GLN A 94 -7.10 16.75 -4.71
C GLN A 94 -7.47 16.20 -6.09
N ASP A 95 -6.62 16.48 -7.06
CA ASP A 95 -6.82 16.03 -8.43
C ASP A 95 -5.58 15.27 -8.92
N TYR A 96 -5.56 13.98 -8.60
CA TYR A 96 -4.49 13.07 -9.01
C TYR A 96 -4.82 12.38 -10.32
N ARG A 97 -3.76 12.00 -11.04
CA ARG A 97 -3.83 11.26 -12.31
C ARG A 97 -2.85 10.10 -12.31
N VAL A 98 -3.32 8.93 -12.71
CA VAL A 98 -2.48 7.78 -13.07
C VAL A 98 -2.01 8.02 -14.50
N ILE A 99 -0.70 8.08 -14.72
CA ILE A 99 -0.10 8.50 -15.99
C ILE A 99 0.62 7.37 -16.71
N SER A 100 1.06 6.35 -15.99
CA SER A 100 1.73 5.18 -16.56
C SER A 100 1.62 3.99 -15.63
N GLU A 101 1.96 2.82 -16.14
CA GLU A 101 1.91 1.53 -15.45
C GLU A 101 3.29 0.88 -15.44
N ILE A 102 3.57 0.11 -14.39
CA ILE A 102 4.71 -0.79 -14.31
C ILE A 102 4.18 -2.19 -14.52
N ARG A 103 4.42 -2.76 -15.68
CA ARG A 103 3.96 -4.09 -16.09
C ARG A 103 5.07 -5.12 -15.98
N THR A 104 4.74 -6.40 -16.16
CA THR A 104 5.73 -7.46 -16.29
C THR A 104 6.02 -7.75 -17.76
N LYS A 105 7.22 -8.22 -18.09
CA LYS A 105 7.58 -8.61 -19.48
C LYS A 105 6.63 -9.69 -20.03
N GLU A 106 6.23 -10.62 -19.17
CA GLU A 106 5.34 -11.73 -19.52
C GLU A 106 3.94 -11.24 -19.92
N ASP A 107 3.44 -10.18 -19.26
CA ASP A 107 2.09 -9.68 -19.42
C ASP A 107 2.07 -8.19 -19.84
N LYS A 108 3.08 -7.75 -20.60
CA LYS A 108 3.23 -6.35 -21.01
C LYS A 108 2.02 -5.78 -21.76
N ASP A 109 1.29 -6.61 -22.47
CA ASP A 109 0.11 -6.25 -23.27
C ASP A 109 -1.20 -6.49 -22.49
N ALA A 110 -1.16 -7.04 -21.27
CA ALA A 110 -2.35 -7.28 -20.47
C ALA A 110 -2.88 -5.96 -19.86
N GLU A 111 -4.18 -5.75 -19.96
CA GLU A 111 -4.84 -4.56 -19.39
C GLU A 111 -4.71 -4.53 -17.86
N PHE A 112 -4.72 -5.68 -17.21
CA PHE A 112 -4.64 -5.81 -15.76
C PHE A 112 -3.45 -6.68 -15.35
N ARG A 113 -2.92 -6.40 -14.14
CA ARG A 113 -1.78 -7.15 -13.58
C ARG A 113 -2.07 -8.64 -13.47
N TYR A 114 -3.29 -8.98 -13.12
CA TYR A 114 -3.79 -10.35 -13.16
C TYR A 114 -5.31 -10.41 -13.09
N GLU A 115 -5.82 -11.52 -13.55
CA GLU A 115 -7.23 -11.86 -13.56
C GLU A 115 -7.48 -13.00 -12.58
N GLY A 116 -8.44 -12.78 -11.66
CA GLY A 116 -8.93 -13.79 -10.76
C GLY A 116 -10.04 -14.61 -11.40
N ILE A 117 -9.95 -15.94 -11.30
CA ILE A 117 -10.91 -16.87 -11.89
C ILE A 117 -11.32 -17.97 -10.91
N ILE A 118 -12.41 -18.64 -11.25
CA ILE A 118 -12.79 -19.92 -10.66
C ILE A 118 -12.48 -21.04 -11.65
N LEU A 119 -11.79 -22.06 -11.15
CA LEU A 119 -11.55 -23.30 -11.87
C LEU A 119 -12.37 -24.43 -11.23
N VAL A 120 -13.06 -25.22 -12.05
CA VAL A 120 -13.83 -26.38 -11.62
C VAL A 120 -13.52 -27.58 -12.51
N LYS A 121 -13.80 -28.79 -12.01
CA LYS A 121 -13.71 -30.01 -12.85
C LYS A 121 -14.84 -30.01 -13.87
N LYS A 122 -14.57 -30.45 -15.10
CA LYS A 122 -15.54 -30.48 -16.20
C LYS A 122 -16.77 -31.33 -15.88
N ASN A 123 -16.56 -32.43 -15.19
CA ASN A 123 -17.62 -33.35 -14.78
C ASN A 123 -18.27 -32.99 -13.43
N SER A 124 -17.97 -31.80 -12.87
CA SER A 124 -18.62 -31.33 -11.66
C SER A 124 -20.03 -30.79 -11.93
N ASN A 125 -20.92 -30.89 -10.94
CA ASN A 125 -22.25 -30.31 -10.98
C ASN A 125 -22.25 -28.85 -10.48
N ILE A 126 -21.25 -28.06 -10.91
CA ILE A 126 -21.11 -26.65 -10.52
C ILE A 126 -21.32 -25.78 -11.75
N ASN A 127 -22.53 -25.22 -11.93
CA ASN A 127 -22.91 -24.41 -13.10
C ASN A 127 -23.28 -22.99 -12.70
N SER A 128 -23.15 -22.64 -11.43
CA SER A 128 -23.40 -21.28 -10.94
C SER A 128 -22.61 -21.01 -9.66
N MET A 129 -22.44 -19.73 -9.32
CA MET A 129 -21.81 -19.34 -8.05
C MET A 129 -22.60 -19.79 -6.83
N LYS A 130 -23.92 -19.98 -6.95
CA LYS A 130 -24.77 -20.50 -5.86
C LYS A 130 -24.44 -21.95 -5.51
N GLU A 131 -24.06 -22.74 -6.50
CA GLU A 131 -23.70 -24.17 -6.34
C GLU A 131 -22.31 -24.39 -5.74
N LEU A 132 -21.55 -23.32 -5.51
CA LEU A 132 -20.31 -23.37 -4.72
C LEU A 132 -20.59 -23.67 -3.23
N ARG A 133 -21.79 -23.39 -2.74
CA ARG A 133 -22.17 -23.74 -1.37
C ARG A 133 -22.12 -25.23 -1.14
N GLY A 134 -21.50 -25.62 -0.04
CA GLY A 134 -21.34 -27.04 0.34
C GLY A 134 -20.22 -27.75 -0.41
N LYS A 135 -19.47 -27.07 -1.28
CA LYS A 135 -18.36 -27.66 -2.03
C LYS A 135 -17.04 -27.63 -1.25
N LYS A 136 -16.06 -28.34 -1.77
CA LYS A 136 -14.68 -28.40 -1.26
C LYS A 136 -13.82 -27.40 -2.02
N SER A 137 -13.29 -26.40 -1.31
CA SER A 137 -12.62 -25.28 -1.96
C SER A 137 -11.11 -25.21 -1.75
N CYS A 138 -10.41 -24.77 -2.78
CA CYS A 138 -8.97 -24.63 -2.83
C CYS A 138 -8.61 -23.14 -3.01
N HIS A 139 -7.87 -22.60 -2.07
CA HIS A 139 -7.52 -21.18 -2.01
C HIS A 139 -6.02 -20.97 -2.14
N THR A 140 -5.61 -19.83 -2.68
CA THR A 140 -4.18 -19.47 -2.69
C THR A 140 -3.64 -19.15 -1.28
N GLY A 141 -4.52 -18.89 -0.33
CA GLY A 141 -4.24 -18.66 1.07
C GLY A 141 -5.05 -17.50 1.67
N PHE A 142 -5.10 -17.45 2.98
CA PHE A 142 -5.79 -16.44 3.76
C PHE A 142 -5.24 -15.03 3.47
N GLY A 143 -6.13 -14.06 3.33
CA GLY A 143 -5.79 -12.66 3.06
C GLY A 143 -5.22 -12.37 1.66
N ARG A 144 -5.05 -13.40 0.81
CA ARG A 144 -4.58 -13.23 -0.57
C ARG A 144 -5.70 -12.69 -1.47
N ASN A 145 -5.35 -11.83 -2.44
CA ASN A 145 -6.36 -11.19 -3.28
C ASN A 145 -7.21 -12.21 -4.05
N VAL A 146 -6.60 -12.99 -4.95
CA VAL A 146 -7.34 -13.92 -5.84
C VAL A 146 -7.95 -15.11 -5.12
N GLY A 147 -7.31 -15.61 -4.07
CA GLY A 147 -7.78 -16.81 -3.37
C GLY A 147 -8.67 -16.52 -2.17
N TYR A 148 -8.79 -15.27 -1.75
CA TYR A 148 -9.56 -14.90 -0.55
C TYR A 148 -10.39 -13.63 -0.75
N LYS A 149 -9.76 -12.46 -0.94
CA LYS A 149 -10.46 -11.16 -0.96
C LYS A 149 -11.45 -11.06 -2.11
N ILE A 150 -11.02 -11.38 -3.32
CA ILE A 150 -11.88 -11.33 -4.52
C ILE A 150 -13.06 -12.29 -4.42
N PRO A 151 -12.89 -13.59 -4.11
CA PRO A 151 -14.00 -14.50 -3.93
C PRO A 151 -15.02 -14.05 -2.88
N ILE A 152 -14.54 -13.62 -1.71
CA ILE A 152 -15.42 -13.11 -0.65
C ILE A 152 -16.21 -11.90 -1.12
N THR A 153 -15.54 -10.93 -1.76
CA THR A 153 -16.18 -9.73 -2.29
C THR A 153 -17.32 -10.10 -3.26
N LYS A 154 -17.02 -10.94 -4.23
CA LYS A 154 -18.00 -11.36 -5.23
C LYS A 154 -19.16 -12.13 -4.63
N LEU A 155 -18.89 -13.09 -3.77
CA LEU A 155 -19.93 -13.88 -3.11
C LEU A 155 -20.80 -13.03 -2.15
N LYS A 156 -20.23 -11.99 -1.53
CA LYS A 156 -20.98 -11.02 -0.72
C LYS A 156 -21.86 -10.11 -1.59
N ASN A 157 -21.28 -9.51 -2.63
CA ASN A 157 -21.98 -8.56 -3.51
C ASN A 157 -23.14 -9.23 -4.26
N THR A 158 -23.02 -10.52 -4.56
CA THR A 158 -24.09 -11.33 -5.15
C THR A 158 -25.05 -11.92 -4.13
N HIS A 159 -24.90 -11.59 -2.83
CA HIS A 159 -25.72 -12.09 -1.72
C HIS A 159 -25.71 -13.62 -1.54
N ILE A 160 -24.71 -14.31 -2.12
CA ILE A 160 -24.54 -15.77 -1.99
C ILE A 160 -23.85 -16.12 -0.66
N LEU A 161 -22.85 -15.32 -0.25
CA LEU A 161 -22.18 -15.44 1.04
C LEU A 161 -22.76 -14.41 2.01
N LYS A 162 -23.35 -14.88 3.10
CA LYS A 162 -23.83 -14.02 4.19
C LYS A 162 -22.79 -13.98 5.29
N VAL A 163 -22.22 -12.80 5.54
CA VAL A 163 -21.30 -12.57 6.65
C VAL A 163 -22.09 -11.94 7.81
N SER A 164 -21.94 -12.50 9.01
CA SER A 164 -22.58 -11.99 10.22
C SER A 164 -22.23 -10.54 10.49
N LEU A 165 -23.16 -9.79 11.06
CA LEU A 165 -22.98 -8.42 11.49
C LEU A 165 -22.77 -8.32 13.03
N ASP A 166 -22.39 -9.42 13.69
CA ASP A 166 -22.12 -9.48 15.11
C ASP A 166 -21.00 -8.52 15.51
N PRO A 167 -21.27 -7.49 16.35
CA PRO A 167 -20.26 -6.50 16.73
C PRO A 167 -19.21 -7.05 17.69
N ASP A 168 -19.48 -8.15 18.37
CA ASP A 168 -18.58 -8.74 19.37
C ASP A 168 -17.58 -9.72 18.73
N VAL A 169 -17.72 -9.97 17.43
CA VAL A 169 -16.82 -10.83 16.66
C VAL A 169 -15.99 -9.99 15.70
N THR A 170 -14.67 -10.25 15.62
CA THR A 170 -13.77 -9.53 14.72
C THR A 170 -14.18 -9.70 13.25
N ALA A 171 -13.87 -8.71 12.40
CA ALA A 171 -14.15 -8.79 10.96
C ALA A 171 -13.56 -10.07 10.34
N THR A 172 -12.31 -10.39 10.69
CA THR A 172 -11.64 -11.61 10.26
C THR A 172 -12.41 -12.86 10.67
N GLU A 173 -12.80 -12.95 11.92
CA GLU A 173 -13.51 -14.14 12.43
C GLU A 173 -14.89 -14.27 11.80
N ARG A 174 -15.60 -13.16 11.54
CA ARG A 174 -16.88 -13.18 10.81
C ARG A 174 -16.73 -13.76 9.40
N GLU A 175 -15.67 -13.38 8.67
CA GLU A 175 -15.38 -13.93 7.35
C GLU A 175 -15.01 -15.42 7.42
N LEU A 176 -14.16 -15.82 8.36
CA LEU A 176 -13.79 -17.24 8.57
C LEU A 176 -15.02 -18.08 8.90
N LYS A 177 -15.89 -17.61 9.80
CA LYS A 177 -17.17 -18.27 10.13
C LYS A 177 -18.03 -18.43 8.89
N ALA A 178 -18.22 -17.36 8.13
CA ALA A 178 -19.05 -17.40 6.92
C ALA A 178 -18.50 -18.40 5.88
N LEU A 179 -17.18 -18.46 5.68
CA LEU A 179 -16.53 -19.43 4.77
C LEU A 179 -16.65 -20.85 5.31
N SER A 180 -16.47 -21.06 6.61
CA SER A 180 -16.60 -22.35 7.25
C SER A 180 -18.04 -22.92 7.15
N GLU A 181 -19.04 -22.06 7.18
CA GLU A 181 -20.45 -22.45 6.96
C GLU A 181 -20.82 -22.59 5.47
N PHE A 182 -20.04 -21.95 4.59
CA PHE A 182 -20.27 -21.96 3.14
C PHE A 182 -19.65 -23.16 2.45
N PHE A 183 -18.40 -23.48 2.77
CA PHE A 183 -17.68 -24.62 2.24
C PHE A 183 -17.64 -25.78 3.25
N THR A 184 -17.78 -27.02 2.77
CA THR A 184 -17.69 -28.19 3.66
C THR A 184 -16.26 -28.42 4.14
N GLN A 185 -15.30 -28.30 3.24
CA GLN A 185 -13.86 -28.43 3.50
C GLN A 185 -13.09 -27.43 2.62
N SER A 186 -11.96 -26.94 3.12
CA SER A 186 -11.13 -26.02 2.34
C SER A 186 -9.63 -26.27 2.59
N CYS A 187 -8.78 -25.77 1.69
CA CYS A 187 -7.40 -25.46 2.01
C CYS A 187 -7.19 -23.96 1.96
N LEU A 188 -7.21 -23.33 3.14
CA LEU A 188 -7.05 -21.90 3.32
C LEU A 188 -5.88 -21.61 4.28
N VAL A 189 -4.64 -21.88 3.81
CA VAL A 189 -3.44 -21.69 4.62
C VAL A 189 -3.15 -20.23 4.92
N GLY A 190 -2.49 -19.99 6.02
CA GLY A 190 -1.99 -18.69 6.43
C GLY A 190 -2.30 -18.38 7.89
N SER A 191 -1.80 -17.25 8.38
CA SER A 191 -2.07 -16.80 9.73
C SER A 191 -3.41 -16.08 9.79
N TYR A 192 -4.36 -16.59 10.57
CA TYR A 192 -5.69 -15.99 10.79
C TYR A 192 -5.65 -14.86 11.81
N SER A 193 -4.54 -14.77 12.56
CA SER A 193 -4.27 -13.70 13.51
C SER A 193 -2.76 -13.44 13.62
N PRO A 194 -2.31 -12.20 13.87
CA PRO A 194 -0.92 -11.92 14.19
C PRO A 194 -0.49 -12.49 15.55
N TYR A 195 -1.43 -12.89 16.40
CA TYR A 195 -1.19 -13.47 17.70
C TYR A 195 -1.24 -15.00 17.62
N PRO A 196 -0.14 -15.73 17.89
CA PRO A 196 -0.05 -17.18 17.68
C PRO A 196 -1.13 -17.98 18.40
N GLU A 197 -1.49 -17.60 19.61
CA GLU A 197 -2.53 -18.30 20.37
C GLU A 197 -3.92 -18.08 19.76
N THR A 198 -4.25 -16.86 19.36
CA THR A 198 -5.51 -16.54 18.66
C THR A 198 -5.58 -17.25 17.31
N ASP A 199 -4.47 -17.29 16.55
CA ASP A 199 -4.37 -18.04 15.30
C ASP A 199 -4.69 -19.52 15.51
N ARG A 200 -4.08 -20.14 16.50
CA ARG A 200 -4.31 -21.55 16.88
C ARG A 200 -5.78 -21.81 17.25
N LEU A 201 -6.38 -20.90 18.03
CA LEU A 201 -7.78 -21.03 18.44
C LEU A 201 -8.74 -20.90 17.25
N LEU A 202 -8.50 -19.94 16.33
CA LEU A 202 -9.32 -19.75 15.12
C LEU A 202 -9.23 -20.95 14.19
N LYS A 203 -8.01 -21.51 13.97
CA LYS A 203 -7.81 -22.71 13.15
C LYS A 203 -8.48 -23.93 13.76
N LYS A 204 -8.46 -24.08 15.08
CA LYS A 204 -9.18 -25.15 15.77
C LYS A 204 -10.70 -24.98 15.63
N LYS A 205 -11.20 -23.75 15.78
CA LYS A 205 -12.64 -23.43 15.72
C LYS A 205 -13.22 -23.65 14.31
N TYR A 206 -12.45 -23.31 13.27
CA TYR A 206 -12.82 -23.38 11.86
C TYR A 206 -11.94 -24.39 11.12
N SER A 207 -11.74 -25.57 11.72
CA SER A 207 -10.79 -26.59 11.24
C SER A 207 -11.11 -27.09 9.83
N ASN A 208 -12.39 -27.10 9.43
CA ASN A 208 -12.79 -27.49 8.08
C ASN A 208 -12.17 -26.60 6.97
N LEU A 209 -11.75 -25.38 7.29
CA LEU A 209 -11.04 -24.50 6.35
C LEU A 209 -9.59 -24.96 6.08
N CYS A 210 -9.07 -25.90 6.85
CA CYS A 210 -7.73 -26.45 6.75
C CYS A 210 -7.69 -27.91 6.28
N GLU A 211 -8.82 -28.60 6.24
CA GLU A 211 -8.89 -30.07 6.05
C GLU A 211 -8.36 -30.56 4.70
N LEU A 212 -8.38 -29.75 3.66
CA LEU A 212 -7.84 -30.12 2.35
C LEU A 212 -6.35 -29.80 2.18
N CYS A 213 -5.74 -29.09 3.13
CA CYS A 213 -4.32 -28.77 3.08
C CYS A 213 -3.46 -30.02 3.25
N GLU A 214 -2.20 -29.98 2.80
CA GLU A 214 -1.25 -31.10 2.98
C GLU A 214 -0.99 -31.35 4.48
N LYS A 215 -0.95 -30.28 5.28
CA LYS A 215 -0.74 -30.31 6.72
C LYS A 215 -1.89 -29.58 7.45
N PRO A 216 -3.05 -30.24 7.58
CA PRO A 216 -4.25 -29.62 8.14
C PRO A 216 -4.05 -29.08 9.56
N GLU A 217 -3.23 -29.76 10.39
CA GLU A 217 -2.94 -29.38 11.77
C GLU A 217 -2.12 -28.11 11.89
N GLN A 218 -1.31 -27.77 10.87
CA GLN A 218 -0.50 -26.55 10.84
C GLN A 218 -1.24 -25.44 10.11
N CYS A 219 -1.79 -25.75 8.93
CA CYS A 219 -2.53 -24.85 8.06
C CYS A 219 -1.76 -23.54 7.77
N ASN A 220 -0.46 -23.65 7.56
CA ASN A 220 0.47 -22.55 7.36
C ASN A 220 1.37 -22.78 6.15
N TYR A 221 2.01 -21.71 5.68
CA TYR A 221 3.04 -21.80 4.67
C TYR A 221 4.34 -22.41 5.22
N PRO A 222 5.09 -23.20 4.43
CA PRO A 222 4.73 -23.69 3.11
C PRO A 222 3.77 -24.90 3.17
N ASP A 223 2.85 -24.95 2.21
CA ASP A 223 1.93 -26.07 2.04
C ASP A 223 1.80 -26.38 0.54
N LYS A 224 1.79 -27.65 0.15
CA LYS A 224 1.73 -28.10 -1.25
C LYS A 224 0.50 -27.57 -2.00
N PHE A 225 -0.61 -27.38 -1.29
CA PHE A 225 -1.88 -26.93 -1.84
C PHE A 225 -2.11 -25.44 -1.66
N SER A 226 -1.06 -24.66 -1.28
CA SER A 226 -1.08 -23.23 -1.14
C SER A 226 -0.43 -22.50 -2.32
N GLY A 227 -0.66 -21.19 -2.43
CA GLY A 227 -0.20 -20.39 -3.56
C GLY A 227 -1.04 -20.63 -4.84
N TYR A 228 -0.61 -20.02 -5.93
CA TYR A 228 -1.39 -20.08 -7.18
C TYR A 228 -1.42 -21.47 -7.80
N ASP A 229 -0.27 -22.10 -7.90
CA ASP A 229 -0.15 -23.49 -8.39
C ASP A 229 -0.75 -24.48 -7.40
N GLY A 230 -0.54 -24.24 -6.10
CA GLY A 230 -1.05 -25.12 -5.05
C GLY A 230 -2.57 -25.21 -5.03
N ALA A 231 -3.29 -24.11 -5.28
CA ALA A 231 -4.74 -24.13 -5.39
C ALA A 231 -5.21 -25.00 -6.57
N ILE A 232 -4.49 -24.99 -7.70
CA ILE A 232 -4.78 -25.87 -8.85
C ILE A 232 -4.48 -27.32 -8.48
N ARG A 233 -3.34 -27.62 -7.84
CA ARG A 233 -2.99 -28.97 -7.37
C ARG A 233 -3.99 -29.53 -6.36
N CYS A 234 -4.52 -28.69 -5.48
CA CYS A 234 -5.57 -29.06 -4.53
C CYS A 234 -6.84 -29.53 -5.26
N LEU A 235 -7.21 -28.86 -6.37
CA LEU A 235 -8.33 -29.25 -7.21
C LEU A 235 -8.02 -30.50 -8.04
N ASP A 236 -6.85 -30.57 -8.68
CA ASP A 236 -6.47 -31.67 -9.61
C ASP A 236 -6.11 -32.94 -8.85
N LYS A 237 -5.09 -32.88 -7.98
CA LYS A 237 -4.51 -34.04 -7.28
C LYS A 237 -5.07 -34.23 -5.86
N GLY A 238 -5.72 -33.23 -5.31
CA GLY A 238 -6.36 -33.25 -4.00
C GLY A 238 -7.83 -33.65 -4.08
N LYS A 239 -8.55 -33.34 -3.02
CA LYS A 239 -10.00 -33.60 -2.90
C LYS A 239 -10.87 -32.36 -3.19
N GLY A 240 -10.29 -31.28 -3.72
CA GLY A 240 -11.00 -30.07 -4.04
C GLY A 240 -12.01 -30.25 -5.18
N GLU A 241 -13.04 -29.42 -5.19
CA GLU A 241 -14.07 -29.36 -6.24
C GLU A 241 -14.04 -28.02 -6.97
N VAL A 242 -13.51 -26.96 -6.31
CA VAL A 242 -13.36 -25.62 -6.88
C VAL A 242 -12.04 -24.98 -6.43
N ALA A 243 -11.37 -24.27 -7.32
CA ALA A 243 -10.16 -23.51 -7.00
C ALA A 243 -10.29 -22.04 -7.41
N PHE A 244 -9.74 -21.15 -6.56
CA PHE A 244 -9.65 -19.71 -6.79
C PHE A 244 -8.20 -19.34 -7.02
N THR A 245 -7.85 -18.94 -8.26
CA THR A 245 -6.47 -18.65 -8.64
C THR A 245 -6.38 -17.67 -9.80
N LYS A 246 -5.20 -17.52 -10.40
CA LYS A 246 -4.93 -16.64 -11.54
C LYS A 246 -4.93 -17.43 -12.87
N VAL A 247 -5.42 -16.78 -13.92
CA VAL A 247 -5.42 -17.32 -15.29
C VAL A 247 -4.04 -17.81 -15.74
N GLN A 248 -3.01 -16.99 -15.52
CA GLN A 248 -1.63 -17.30 -15.93
C GLN A 248 -1.11 -18.62 -15.36
N TYR A 249 -1.36 -18.86 -14.07
CA TYR A 249 -0.91 -20.07 -13.39
C TYR A 249 -1.67 -21.32 -13.88
N ILE A 250 -2.94 -21.16 -14.27
CA ILE A 250 -3.69 -22.25 -14.92
C ILE A 250 -3.08 -22.60 -16.26
N LYS A 251 -2.83 -21.59 -17.11
CA LYS A 251 -2.20 -21.80 -18.40
C LYS A 251 -0.83 -22.46 -18.27
N LYS A 252 -0.01 -22.01 -17.30
CA LYS A 252 1.29 -22.61 -17.01
C LYS A 252 1.16 -24.07 -16.53
N TYR A 253 0.26 -24.33 -15.58
CA TYR A 253 0.03 -25.65 -15.00
C TYR A 253 -0.37 -26.69 -16.05
N PHE A 254 -1.17 -26.29 -17.03
CA PHE A 254 -1.63 -27.17 -18.10
C PHE A 254 -0.76 -27.11 -19.37
N GLY A 255 0.43 -26.54 -19.31
CA GLY A 255 1.34 -26.50 -20.47
C GLY A 255 0.89 -25.61 -21.62
N LEU A 256 -0.01 -24.66 -21.36
CA LEU A 256 -0.59 -23.77 -22.39
C LEU A 256 0.22 -22.46 -22.56
N THR A 257 1.27 -22.30 -21.78
CA THR A 257 2.22 -21.16 -21.91
C THR A 257 3.50 -21.65 -22.58
N PRO A 258 4.10 -20.87 -23.50
CA PRO A 258 5.37 -21.27 -24.12
C PRO A 258 6.43 -21.65 -23.08
N GLY A 259 7.07 -22.82 -23.27
CA GLY A 259 8.10 -23.31 -22.36
C GLY A 259 7.60 -23.94 -21.05
N SER A 260 6.29 -24.03 -20.81
CA SER A 260 5.74 -24.72 -19.65
C SER A 260 5.49 -26.21 -19.94
N THR A 261 5.68 -27.04 -18.92
CA THR A 261 5.35 -28.50 -18.97
C THR A 261 4.02 -28.70 -18.26
N ALA A 262 3.12 -29.44 -18.90
CA ALA A 262 1.83 -29.77 -18.32
C ALA A 262 1.99 -30.69 -17.09
N GLU A 263 1.36 -30.30 -15.97
CA GLU A 263 1.25 -31.14 -14.76
C GLU A 263 -0.09 -31.89 -14.69
N GLY A 264 -1.11 -31.45 -15.46
CA GLY A 264 -2.44 -32.03 -15.52
C GLY A 264 -3.04 -31.97 -16.92
N ASP A 265 -4.21 -32.62 -17.13
CA ASP A 265 -4.94 -32.62 -18.39
C ASP A 265 -5.93 -31.43 -18.45
N PRO A 266 -5.72 -30.43 -19.35
CA PRO A 266 -6.61 -29.30 -19.48
C PRO A 266 -8.04 -29.65 -19.87
N SER A 267 -8.26 -30.83 -20.52
CA SER A 267 -9.57 -31.24 -20.96
C SER A 267 -10.53 -31.61 -19.82
N GLU A 268 -9.99 -31.84 -18.61
CA GLU A 268 -10.76 -32.18 -17.41
C GLU A 268 -11.26 -30.97 -16.62
N PHE A 269 -10.88 -29.74 -17.02
CA PHE A 269 -11.16 -28.54 -16.25
C PHE A 269 -11.80 -27.44 -17.11
N GLU A 270 -12.59 -26.60 -16.45
CA GLU A 270 -13.26 -25.45 -17.06
C GLU A 270 -13.25 -24.24 -16.11
N TYR A 271 -13.24 -23.05 -16.70
CA TYR A 271 -13.54 -21.82 -15.98
C TYR A 271 -15.04 -21.76 -15.68
N LEU A 272 -15.42 -21.39 -14.47
CA LEU A 272 -16.78 -21.01 -14.14
C LEU A 272 -16.92 -19.49 -14.21
N CYS A 273 -17.78 -19.00 -15.09
CA CYS A 273 -18.05 -17.59 -15.29
C CYS A 273 -19.15 -17.07 -14.33
N GLU A 274 -19.22 -15.75 -14.15
CA GLU A 274 -20.25 -15.12 -13.28
C GLU A 274 -21.68 -15.38 -13.76
N ASP A 275 -21.87 -15.44 -15.08
CA ASP A 275 -23.17 -15.73 -15.71
C ASP A 275 -23.58 -17.21 -15.63
N GLY A 276 -22.75 -18.05 -15.02
CA GLY A 276 -22.94 -19.49 -14.92
C GLY A 276 -22.46 -20.28 -16.14
N SER A 277 -22.01 -19.62 -17.21
CA SER A 277 -21.40 -20.31 -18.34
C SER A 277 -20.07 -20.96 -17.93
N ARG A 278 -19.70 -22.02 -18.66
CA ARG A 278 -18.44 -22.74 -18.47
C ARG A 278 -17.61 -22.65 -19.75
N ARG A 279 -16.31 -22.39 -19.57
CA ARG A 279 -15.39 -22.26 -20.70
C ARG A 279 -14.19 -23.18 -20.52
N PRO A 280 -13.72 -23.82 -21.60
CA PRO A 280 -12.53 -24.66 -21.54
C PRO A 280 -11.30 -23.83 -21.17
N VAL A 281 -10.38 -24.39 -20.37
CA VAL A 281 -9.15 -23.68 -19.93
C VAL A 281 -8.20 -23.34 -21.09
N THR A 282 -8.36 -23.99 -22.25
CA THR A 282 -7.62 -23.71 -23.49
C THR A 282 -8.13 -22.47 -24.21
N GLY A 283 -9.33 -21.99 -23.89
CA GLY A 283 -9.97 -20.81 -24.46
C GLY A 283 -9.73 -19.53 -23.62
N PRO A 284 -10.46 -18.45 -24.00
CA PRO A 284 -10.41 -17.21 -23.23
C PRO A 284 -11.05 -17.39 -21.85
N ALA A 285 -10.36 -16.92 -20.83
CA ALA A 285 -10.87 -16.94 -19.46
C ALA A 285 -12.03 -15.97 -19.26
N CYS A 286 -12.87 -16.22 -18.26
CA CYS A 286 -13.85 -15.27 -17.75
C CYS A 286 -13.45 -14.85 -16.33
N SER A 287 -12.92 -13.64 -16.24
CA SER A 287 -12.43 -13.09 -14.98
C SER A 287 -13.57 -12.57 -14.11
N TRP A 288 -13.46 -12.72 -12.80
CA TRP A 288 -14.42 -12.17 -11.84
C TRP A 288 -14.06 -10.77 -11.37
N ALA A 289 -12.76 -10.56 -11.15
CA ALA A 289 -12.19 -9.27 -10.83
C ALA A 289 -10.71 -9.28 -11.19
N GLN A 290 -10.21 -8.11 -11.46
CA GLN A 290 -8.84 -7.89 -11.86
C GLN A 290 -8.12 -7.04 -10.80
N ARG A 291 -6.80 -7.18 -10.73
CA ARG A 291 -5.97 -6.23 -10.03
C ARG A 291 -5.34 -5.28 -11.04
N PRO A 292 -5.51 -3.97 -10.90
CA PRO A 292 -4.82 -3.02 -11.76
C PRO A 292 -3.31 -3.06 -11.51
N TRP A 293 -2.56 -2.56 -12.48
CA TRP A 293 -1.12 -2.45 -12.37
C TRP A 293 -0.72 -1.41 -11.32
N THR A 294 0.45 -1.58 -10.74
CA THR A 294 1.18 -0.51 -10.07
C THR A 294 1.56 0.53 -11.12
N GLY A 295 1.55 1.79 -10.77
CA GLY A 295 1.81 2.83 -11.76
C GLY A 295 2.35 4.11 -11.14
N TYR A 296 2.60 5.09 -11.98
CA TYR A 296 3.00 6.41 -11.54
C TYR A 296 1.78 7.33 -11.47
N ILE A 297 1.69 8.05 -10.36
CA ILE A 297 0.63 9.04 -10.09
C ILE A 297 1.23 10.44 -10.06
N SER A 298 0.53 11.40 -10.64
CA SER A 298 0.89 12.82 -10.67
C SER A 298 -0.31 13.69 -10.31
N ASN A 299 -0.10 15.00 -10.19
CA ASN A 299 -1.19 15.95 -10.08
C ASN A 299 -1.71 16.33 -11.48
N ALA A 300 -3.01 16.54 -11.61
CA ALA A 300 -3.67 16.89 -12.87
C ALA A 300 -3.03 18.10 -13.56
N ASP A 301 -2.69 19.17 -12.82
CA ASP A 301 -2.11 20.37 -13.42
C ASP A 301 -0.71 20.13 -14.02
N SER A 302 0.06 19.19 -13.42
CA SER A 302 1.40 18.83 -13.88
C SER A 302 1.35 18.08 -15.22
N VAL A 303 0.20 17.50 -15.56
CA VAL A 303 -0.01 16.67 -16.75
C VAL A 303 -1.19 17.15 -17.60
N ASN A 304 -1.62 18.40 -17.40
CA ASN A 304 -2.70 18.98 -18.16
C ASN A 304 -2.25 19.29 -19.59
N GLY A 305 -2.78 18.54 -20.54
CA GLY A 305 -2.44 18.61 -21.95
C GLY A 305 -1.40 17.56 -22.39
N GLU A 306 -1.50 17.16 -23.66
CA GLU A 306 -0.69 16.07 -24.23
C GLU A 306 0.82 16.28 -24.07
N GLN A 307 1.31 17.51 -24.29
CA GLN A 307 2.74 17.80 -24.25
C GLN A 307 3.32 17.63 -22.83
N LYS A 308 2.62 18.11 -21.79
CA LYS A 308 3.08 17.98 -20.40
C LYS A 308 3.09 16.51 -19.97
N LEU A 309 2.03 15.78 -20.31
CA LEU A 309 1.92 14.36 -20.04
C LEU A 309 3.06 13.60 -20.72
N TYR A 310 3.27 13.83 -22.03
CA TYR A 310 4.34 13.21 -22.79
C TYR A 310 5.73 13.50 -22.21
N ASN A 311 6.00 14.74 -21.85
CA ASN A 311 7.30 15.13 -21.29
C ASN A 311 7.60 14.40 -19.98
N LEU A 312 6.62 14.34 -19.04
CA LEU A 312 6.79 13.61 -17.79
C LEU A 312 6.94 12.11 -18.03
N GLN A 313 6.12 11.52 -18.87
CA GLN A 313 6.20 10.09 -19.22
C GLN A 313 7.54 9.71 -19.82
N ASN A 314 8.07 10.51 -20.74
CA ASN A 314 9.39 10.27 -21.35
C ASN A 314 10.52 10.34 -20.33
N ARG A 315 10.44 11.25 -19.33
CA ARG A 315 11.43 11.31 -18.25
C ARG A 315 11.35 10.08 -17.34
N LEU A 316 10.15 9.63 -17.03
CA LEU A 316 9.93 8.42 -16.23
C LEU A 316 10.41 7.16 -16.94
N GLU A 317 10.20 7.06 -18.25
CA GLU A 317 10.68 5.95 -19.06
C GLU A 317 12.21 5.87 -19.00
N LYS A 318 12.91 6.99 -19.22
CA LYS A 318 14.38 7.06 -19.10
C LYS A 318 14.88 6.72 -17.69
N PHE A 319 14.20 7.23 -16.67
CA PHE A 319 14.51 6.89 -15.28
C PHE A 319 14.35 5.38 -15.02
N PHE A 320 13.30 4.80 -15.56
CA PHE A 320 13.03 3.36 -15.45
C PHE A 320 14.09 2.54 -16.19
N GLU A 321 14.43 2.90 -17.42
CA GLU A 321 15.47 2.25 -18.21
C GLU A 321 16.84 2.27 -17.52
N ASN A 322 17.23 3.43 -16.98
CA ASN A 322 18.46 3.54 -16.18
C ASN A 322 18.44 2.62 -14.97
N GLY A 323 17.31 2.55 -14.28
CA GLY A 323 17.13 1.65 -13.14
C GLY A 323 17.30 0.17 -13.51
N LEU A 324 16.92 -0.23 -14.74
CA LEU A 324 17.15 -1.60 -15.24
C LEU A 324 18.64 -1.91 -15.44
N HIS A 325 19.45 -0.90 -15.73
CA HIS A 325 20.89 -1.03 -15.93
C HIS A 325 21.73 -0.66 -14.69
N ALA A 326 21.09 -0.22 -13.61
CA ALA A 326 21.76 0.20 -12.41
C ALA A 326 22.64 -0.91 -11.80
N GLU A 327 23.82 -0.55 -11.32
CA GLU A 327 24.71 -1.48 -10.61
C GLU A 327 24.06 -1.96 -9.30
N ASN A 328 23.39 -1.07 -8.58
CA ASN A 328 22.64 -1.39 -7.37
C ASN A 328 21.25 -1.92 -7.70
N LYS A 329 21.14 -3.21 -8.01
CA LYS A 329 19.86 -3.86 -8.33
C LYS A 329 18.84 -3.77 -7.18
N LEU A 330 19.28 -3.82 -5.93
CA LEU A 330 18.40 -3.70 -4.77
C LEU A 330 17.78 -2.30 -4.68
N ALA A 331 18.55 -1.24 -4.98
CA ALA A 331 18.01 0.12 -5.05
C ALA A 331 16.92 0.25 -6.12
N ALA A 332 17.16 -0.34 -7.30
CA ALA A 332 16.16 -0.37 -8.37
C ALA A 332 14.88 -1.14 -7.96
N GLU A 333 15.02 -2.31 -7.34
CA GLU A 333 13.87 -3.09 -6.84
C GLU A 333 13.03 -2.34 -5.80
N HIS A 334 13.66 -1.58 -4.91
CA HIS A 334 12.97 -0.74 -3.94
C HIS A 334 12.10 0.34 -4.60
N LEU A 335 12.45 0.76 -5.80
CA LEU A 335 11.70 1.71 -6.61
C LEU A 335 10.78 1.03 -7.65
N LEU A 336 10.53 -0.27 -7.48
CA LEU A 336 9.69 -1.10 -8.34
C LEU A 336 10.28 -1.34 -9.75
N ILE A 337 11.58 -1.18 -9.90
CA ILE A 337 12.32 -1.41 -11.15
C ILE A 337 13.11 -2.72 -11.01
N ASN A 338 12.80 -3.71 -11.82
CA ASN A 338 13.50 -4.98 -11.85
C ASN A 338 13.51 -5.55 -13.27
N GLU A 339 14.34 -6.55 -13.49
CA GLU A 339 14.53 -7.15 -14.81
C GLU A 339 13.27 -7.71 -15.48
N ASN A 340 12.24 -8.03 -14.71
CA ASN A 340 10.94 -8.51 -15.21
C ASN A 340 9.93 -7.40 -15.41
N ALA A 341 10.24 -6.15 -15.04
CA ALA A 341 9.36 -5.03 -15.15
C ALA A 341 9.49 -4.32 -16.51
N VAL A 342 8.41 -3.71 -16.96
CA VAL A 342 8.33 -2.89 -18.17
C VAL A 342 7.56 -1.63 -17.85
N TYR A 343 8.09 -0.50 -18.26
CA TYR A 343 7.39 0.78 -18.24
C TYR A 343 6.33 0.81 -19.35
N HIS A 344 5.13 1.27 -19.01
CA HIS A 344 4.04 1.38 -19.97
C HIS A 344 3.35 2.74 -19.80
N SER A 345 3.55 3.65 -20.74
CA SER A 345 2.88 4.95 -20.74
C SER A 345 1.40 4.80 -21.10
N LYS A 346 0.56 5.61 -20.48
CA LYS A 346 -0.86 5.67 -20.84
C LYS A 346 -1.09 6.77 -21.87
N PRO A 347 -1.99 6.54 -22.85
CA PRO A 347 -2.28 7.54 -23.86
C PRO A 347 -2.93 8.80 -23.27
N GLU A 348 -3.60 8.64 -22.12
CA GLU A 348 -4.23 9.73 -21.37
C GLU A 348 -4.02 9.55 -19.85
N ALA A 349 -4.03 10.64 -19.13
CA ALA A 349 -3.96 10.65 -17.67
C ALA A 349 -5.34 10.29 -17.08
N VAL A 350 -5.40 9.23 -16.26
CA VAL A 350 -6.65 8.65 -15.77
C VAL A 350 -6.85 8.97 -14.28
N GLU A 351 -8.06 9.34 -13.88
CA GLU A 351 -8.39 9.49 -12.46
C GLU A 351 -8.21 8.17 -11.70
N PRO A 352 -7.65 8.19 -10.47
CA PRO A 352 -7.47 6.99 -9.67
C PRO A 352 -8.77 6.22 -9.44
N LYS A 353 -9.91 6.93 -9.28
CA LYS A 353 -11.23 6.31 -9.16
C LYS A 353 -11.55 5.45 -10.38
N VAL A 354 -11.48 6.05 -11.56
CA VAL A 354 -11.78 5.37 -12.82
C VAL A 354 -10.84 4.18 -13.05
N TYR A 355 -9.56 4.38 -12.72
CA TYR A 355 -8.54 3.33 -12.83
C TYR A 355 -8.86 2.09 -11.97
N LEU A 356 -9.30 2.31 -10.72
CA LEU A 356 -9.68 1.23 -9.81
C LEU A 356 -11.02 0.57 -10.17
N GLU A 357 -12.00 1.37 -10.62
CA GLU A 357 -13.33 0.88 -11.00
C GLU A 357 -13.29 0.01 -12.26
N ARG A 358 -12.46 0.33 -13.26
CA ARG A 358 -12.26 -0.52 -14.45
C ARG A 358 -11.86 -1.96 -14.10
N ALA A 359 -11.08 -2.13 -13.05
CA ALA A 359 -10.64 -3.45 -12.58
C ALA A 359 -11.64 -4.12 -11.62
N GLY A 360 -12.73 -3.44 -11.22
CA GLY A 360 -13.58 -3.88 -10.09
C GLY A 360 -12.82 -3.96 -8.76
N TYR A 361 -11.66 -3.29 -8.66
CA TYR A 361 -10.77 -3.43 -7.51
C TYR A 361 -11.16 -2.52 -6.34
N LYS A 362 -11.87 -1.43 -6.62
CA LYS A 362 -12.47 -0.58 -5.58
C LYS A 362 -13.36 -1.42 -4.66
N ASP A 363 -14.23 -2.25 -5.21
CA ASP A 363 -15.13 -3.10 -4.43
C ASP A 363 -14.37 -4.12 -3.58
N VAL A 364 -13.20 -4.59 -4.04
CA VAL A 364 -12.35 -5.50 -3.28
C VAL A 364 -11.74 -4.80 -2.06
N ILE A 365 -11.36 -3.53 -2.19
CA ILE A 365 -10.87 -2.72 -1.08
C ILE A 365 -12.01 -2.43 -0.10
N GLU A 366 -13.20 -2.08 -0.60
CA GLU A 366 -14.39 -1.70 0.18
C GLU A 366 -15.27 -2.89 0.61
N ARG A 367 -14.78 -4.11 0.49
CA ARG A 367 -15.56 -5.34 0.67
C ARG A 367 -16.28 -5.49 2.02
N ASP A 368 -15.82 -4.82 3.06
CA ASP A 368 -16.41 -4.94 4.39
C ASP A 368 -17.72 -4.15 4.55
N GLY A 369 -18.00 -3.24 3.61
CA GLY A 369 -19.13 -2.32 3.74
C GLY A 369 -18.98 -1.40 4.95
N SER A 370 -20.10 -1.01 5.55
CA SER A 370 -20.09 -0.23 6.80
C SER A 370 -19.64 -1.11 7.96
N ALA A 371 -18.49 -0.78 8.55
CA ALA A 371 -18.01 -1.47 9.74
C ALA A 371 -18.99 -1.26 10.90
N ILE A 372 -19.39 -2.35 11.53
CA ILE A 372 -20.36 -2.34 12.64
C ILE A 372 -19.76 -1.70 13.87
N ARG A 373 -18.47 -1.97 14.10
CA ARG A 373 -17.70 -1.39 15.19
C ARG A 373 -16.42 -0.79 14.65
N LYS A 374 -16.22 0.49 14.92
CA LYS A 374 -15.02 1.22 14.60
C LYS A 374 -14.17 1.38 15.84
N MET A 375 -12.87 1.53 15.66
CA MET A 375 -11.95 1.89 16.72
C MET A 375 -11.77 3.41 16.70
N ARG A 376 -12.32 4.09 17.69
CA ARG A 376 -12.32 5.56 17.78
C ARG A 376 -11.02 6.05 18.39
N LEU A 377 -10.22 6.75 17.56
CA LEU A 377 -8.98 7.40 17.99
C LEU A 377 -9.24 8.87 18.28
N CYS A 378 -8.99 9.28 19.51
CA CYS A 378 -9.12 10.68 19.91
C CYS A 378 -7.92 11.49 19.47
N VAL A 379 -8.19 12.69 18.94
CA VAL A 379 -7.23 13.70 18.52
C VAL A 379 -7.67 15.07 19.03
N GLN A 380 -6.74 15.98 19.30
CA GLN A 380 -7.05 17.29 19.91
C GLN A 380 -7.03 18.43 18.90
N THR A 381 -6.14 18.38 17.91
CA THR A 381 -5.92 19.48 16.97
C THR A 381 -6.36 19.12 15.55
N ASP A 382 -6.62 20.14 14.72
CA ASP A 382 -6.94 19.96 13.31
C ASP A 382 -5.82 19.25 12.54
N ILE A 383 -4.56 19.47 12.93
CA ILE A 383 -3.41 18.78 12.34
C ILE A 383 -3.44 17.30 12.67
N GLU A 384 -3.74 16.94 13.91
CA GLU A 384 -3.89 15.54 14.33
C GLU A 384 -5.10 14.88 13.66
N LEU A 385 -6.21 15.62 13.53
CA LEU A 385 -7.39 15.13 12.80
C LEU A 385 -7.06 14.82 11.34
N ALA A 386 -6.37 15.71 10.65
CA ALA A 386 -5.94 15.50 9.27
C ALA A 386 -4.99 14.28 9.12
N LYS A 387 -4.06 14.10 10.07
CA LYS A 387 -3.17 12.92 10.12
C LYS A 387 -3.95 11.64 10.39
N CYS A 388 -4.87 11.67 11.35
CA CYS A 388 -5.72 10.52 11.68
C CYS A 388 -6.58 10.12 10.47
N ASP A 389 -7.20 11.06 9.78
CA ASP A 389 -8.01 10.80 8.58
C ASP A 389 -7.18 10.18 7.45
N THR A 390 -5.94 10.61 7.29
CA THR A 390 -5.01 10.02 6.31
C THR A 390 -4.63 8.60 6.71
N MET A 391 -4.29 8.38 7.99
CA MET A 391 -3.98 7.06 8.54
C MET A 391 -5.17 6.10 8.43
N ARG A 392 -6.39 6.56 8.72
CA ARG A 392 -7.62 5.78 8.58
C ARG A 392 -7.80 5.26 7.16
N ARG A 393 -7.64 6.13 6.15
CA ARG A 393 -7.74 5.74 4.74
C ARG A 393 -6.65 4.76 4.32
N ALA A 394 -5.42 5.02 4.73
CA ALA A 394 -4.28 4.15 4.45
C ALA A 394 -4.43 2.76 5.09
N ALA A 395 -4.89 2.70 6.32
CA ALA A 395 -5.17 1.45 7.03
C ALA A 395 -6.33 0.68 6.34
N TYR A 396 -7.42 1.37 6.02
CA TYR A 396 -8.57 0.79 5.36
C TYR A 396 -8.23 0.16 4.00
N SER A 397 -7.49 0.89 3.16
CA SER A 397 -7.08 0.41 1.83
C SER A 397 -6.18 -0.83 1.88
N ARG A 398 -5.48 -1.04 2.99
CA ARG A 398 -4.58 -2.19 3.23
C ARG A 398 -5.21 -3.29 4.08
N ASP A 399 -6.51 -3.20 4.29
CA ASP A 399 -7.26 -4.22 5.02
C ASP A 399 -6.91 -4.35 6.50
N ILE A 400 -6.49 -3.24 7.11
CA ILE A 400 -6.26 -3.17 8.55
C ILE A 400 -7.60 -2.90 9.24
N ARG A 401 -7.96 -3.77 10.16
CA ARG A 401 -9.26 -3.75 10.86
C ARG A 401 -9.05 -3.84 12.38
N PRO A 402 -9.96 -3.30 13.20
CA PRO A 402 -11.20 -2.59 12.85
C PRO A 402 -10.93 -1.27 12.13
N GLU A 403 -11.93 -0.75 11.39
CA GLU A 403 -11.83 0.57 10.77
C GLU A 403 -11.62 1.64 11.85
N LEU A 404 -10.69 2.57 11.59
CA LEU A 404 -10.46 3.71 12.46
C LEU A 404 -11.54 4.78 12.25
N GLU A 405 -11.94 5.42 13.33
CA GLU A 405 -12.74 6.64 13.34
C GLU A 405 -11.98 7.71 14.12
N CYS A 406 -11.83 8.89 13.54
CA CYS A 406 -11.14 10.00 14.19
C CYS A 406 -12.15 10.87 14.94
N VAL A 407 -11.98 10.98 16.25
CA VAL A 407 -12.86 11.77 17.13
C VAL A 407 -12.04 12.95 17.65
N GLN A 408 -12.50 14.17 17.37
CA GLN A 408 -11.81 15.37 17.83
C GLN A 408 -12.47 15.85 19.13
N GLU A 409 -11.67 15.95 20.21
CA GLU A 409 -12.09 16.41 21.54
C GLU A 409 -10.99 17.27 22.16
N ASN A 410 -11.38 18.21 23.01
CA ASN A 410 -10.43 19.08 23.69
C ASN A 410 -9.55 18.33 24.71
N ASP A 411 -10.08 17.28 25.34
CA ASP A 411 -9.39 16.43 26.28
C ASP A 411 -9.61 14.95 25.94
N CYS A 412 -8.60 14.37 25.35
CA CYS A 412 -8.65 12.97 24.93
C CYS A 412 -8.58 11.95 26.07
N LEU A 413 -8.00 12.30 27.22
CA LEU A 413 -8.02 11.43 28.40
C LEU A 413 -9.44 11.31 28.94
N ILE A 414 -10.13 12.43 29.09
CA ILE A 414 -11.53 12.47 29.48
C ILE A 414 -12.39 11.74 28.46
N ALA A 415 -12.18 11.98 27.18
CA ALA A 415 -12.98 11.32 26.10
C ALA A 415 -12.85 9.79 26.14
N VAL A 416 -11.67 9.24 26.40
CA VAL A 416 -11.49 7.78 26.55
C VAL A 416 -12.10 7.28 27.85
N LYS A 417 -11.98 8.01 28.94
CA LYS A 417 -12.59 7.67 30.24
C LYS A 417 -14.11 7.63 30.16
N GLU A 418 -14.71 8.58 29.44
CA GLU A 418 -16.16 8.67 29.19
C GLU A 418 -16.65 7.78 28.04
N GLN A 419 -15.79 6.95 27.47
CA GLN A 419 -16.11 6.06 26.34
C GLN A 419 -16.59 6.76 25.07
N LYS A 420 -16.27 8.05 24.91
CA LYS A 420 -16.47 8.79 23.65
C LYS A 420 -15.44 8.38 22.60
N ALA A 421 -14.25 7.96 23.04
CA ALA A 421 -13.20 7.37 22.22
C ALA A 421 -12.69 6.07 22.86
N ASP A 422 -11.98 5.25 22.07
CA ASP A 422 -11.42 3.97 22.51
C ASP A 422 -9.93 4.08 22.77
N LEU A 423 -9.24 4.98 22.07
CA LEU A 423 -7.79 5.15 22.08
C LEU A 423 -7.41 6.63 22.08
N VAL A 424 -6.26 6.90 22.65
CA VAL A 424 -5.55 8.18 22.56
C VAL A 424 -4.05 7.93 22.46
N ALA A 425 -3.34 8.67 21.61
CA ALA A 425 -1.89 8.72 21.59
C ALA A 425 -1.41 9.70 22.68
N LEU A 426 -0.70 9.22 23.68
CA LEU A 426 -0.25 10.03 24.80
C LEU A 426 1.26 10.22 24.78
N HIS A 427 1.66 11.41 25.09
CA HIS A 427 3.03 11.69 25.46
C HIS A 427 3.36 11.07 26.82
N ALA A 428 4.61 10.65 27.00
CA ALA A 428 5.05 10.00 28.27
C ALA A 428 4.73 10.82 29.54
N ASN A 429 4.61 12.13 29.43
CA ASN A 429 4.27 13.03 30.53
C ASN A 429 2.88 12.76 31.13
N ASN A 430 1.93 12.42 30.28
CA ASN A 430 0.53 12.16 30.64
C ASN A 430 0.29 10.72 31.11
N TYR A 431 1.36 9.89 31.14
CA TYR A 431 1.23 8.50 31.52
C TYR A 431 0.78 8.33 32.99
N LYS A 432 1.24 9.21 33.91
CA LYS A 432 0.81 9.15 35.30
C LYS A 432 -0.69 9.39 35.44
N GLU A 433 -1.18 10.43 34.80
CA GLU A 433 -2.61 10.78 34.79
C GLU A 433 -3.45 9.67 34.19
N ALA A 434 -3.08 9.17 33.00
CA ALA A 434 -3.74 8.04 32.38
C ALA A 434 -3.81 6.80 33.26
N ARG A 435 -2.72 6.48 33.98
CA ARG A 435 -2.68 5.37 34.92
C ARG A 435 -3.58 5.61 36.13
N ASP A 436 -3.60 6.82 36.67
CA ASP A 436 -4.44 7.18 37.82
C ASP A 436 -5.92 7.08 37.43
N ASP A 437 -6.27 7.35 36.17
CA ASP A 437 -7.58 7.11 35.56
C ASP A 437 -7.82 5.66 35.09
N LYS A 438 -6.94 4.72 35.46
CA LYS A 438 -7.03 3.28 35.16
C LYS A 438 -6.93 2.94 33.68
N LEU A 439 -6.46 3.84 32.84
CA LEU A 439 -6.14 3.56 31.44
C LEU A 439 -4.86 2.73 31.34
N LYS A 440 -4.75 1.92 30.30
CA LYS A 440 -3.61 1.01 30.10
C LYS A 440 -2.91 1.31 28.77
N PRO A 441 -1.58 1.36 28.73
CA PRO A 441 -0.85 1.39 27.48
C PRO A 441 -1.01 0.04 26.78
N ILE A 442 -1.28 0.08 25.50
CA ILE A 442 -1.43 -1.12 24.65
C ILE A 442 -0.33 -1.22 23.59
N VAL A 443 0.24 -0.08 23.17
CA VAL A 443 1.30 0.01 22.18
C VAL A 443 2.24 1.15 22.58
N TYR A 444 3.52 0.98 22.34
CA TYR A 444 4.54 2.02 22.52
C TYR A 444 5.11 2.41 21.15
N GLU A 445 5.21 3.71 20.88
CA GLU A 445 5.97 4.19 19.75
C GLU A 445 7.47 4.20 20.07
N SER A 446 8.28 3.70 19.15
CA SER A 446 9.74 3.76 19.22
C SER A 446 10.26 4.65 18.09
N TYR A 447 10.92 5.72 18.44
CA TYR A 447 11.45 6.71 17.50
C TYR A 447 12.89 6.44 17.07
N GLY A 448 13.46 5.29 17.42
CA GLY A 448 14.85 4.95 17.12
C GLY A 448 15.88 5.76 17.92
N PRO A 449 17.17 5.65 17.58
CA PRO A 449 18.25 6.30 18.31
C PRO A 449 18.34 7.82 18.11
N ASP A 450 17.64 8.39 17.12
CA ASP A 450 17.79 9.80 16.71
C ASP A 450 17.14 10.79 17.70
N ASN A 451 16.38 10.31 18.66
CA ASN A 451 15.74 11.12 19.72
C ASN A 451 16.44 10.95 21.07
N VAL A 452 17.76 11.06 21.08
CA VAL A 452 18.57 10.99 22.30
C VAL A 452 18.85 12.41 22.81
N TYR A 453 18.52 12.67 24.07
CA TYR A 453 18.98 13.87 24.76
C TYR A 453 20.40 13.64 25.25
N VAL A 454 21.31 14.52 24.87
CA VAL A 454 22.71 14.49 25.28
C VAL A 454 23.01 15.69 26.15
N ALA A 455 23.81 15.49 27.19
CA ALA A 455 24.39 16.57 27.96
C ALA A 455 25.70 17.01 27.28
N ILE A 456 25.80 18.27 26.89
CA ILE A 456 27.00 18.84 26.31
C ILE A 456 27.76 19.56 27.42
N VAL A 457 29.04 19.29 27.54
CA VAL A 457 29.96 19.94 28.48
C VAL A 457 31.10 20.61 27.72
N GLU A 458 31.59 21.74 28.23
CA GLU A 458 32.76 22.36 27.65
C GLU A 458 33.99 21.45 27.78
N PRO A 459 34.92 21.42 26.80
CA PRO A 459 36.13 20.58 26.86
C PRO A 459 37.01 20.85 28.10
N SER A 460 36.92 22.07 28.62
CA SER A 460 37.64 22.52 29.84
C SER A 460 36.94 22.20 31.15
N ALA A 461 35.70 21.68 31.08
CA ALA A 461 34.90 21.41 32.28
C ALA A 461 35.52 20.33 33.15
N SER A 462 35.27 20.43 34.46
CA SER A 462 35.69 19.41 35.43
C SER A 462 35.23 18.01 35.01
N LYS A 463 36.08 17.01 35.18
CA LYS A 463 35.75 15.59 34.98
C LYS A 463 34.67 15.08 35.99
N ASP A 464 34.42 15.83 37.05
CA ASP A 464 33.36 15.53 38.00
C ASP A 464 32.02 16.13 37.54
N VAL A 465 31.40 15.44 36.60
CA VAL A 465 30.11 15.84 35.98
C VAL A 465 28.99 15.97 37.03
N GLN A 466 29.14 15.38 38.24
CA GLN A 466 28.12 15.49 39.30
C GLN A 466 28.07 16.86 39.96
N LYS A 467 29.12 17.65 39.83
CA LYS A 467 29.19 19.00 40.40
C LYS A 467 28.90 20.13 39.39
N LEU A 468 28.68 19.80 38.14
CA LEU A 468 28.39 20.80 37.12
C LEU A 468 26.93 21.24 37.20
N PRO A 469 26.62 22.55 37.11
CA PRO A 469 25.25 23.03 36.96
C PRO A 469 24.69 22.51 35.63
N ILE A 470 23.46 22.02 35.67
CA ILE A 470 22.75 21.59 34.46
C ILE A 470 21.89 22.73 33.99
N ASN A 471 22.17 23.23 32.77
CA ASN A 471 21.35 24.18 32.07
C ASN A 471 20.47 23.44 31.06
N PHE A 472 19.16 23.66 31.07
CA PHE A 472 18.23 23.04 30.13
C PHE A 472 17.07 23.98 29.85
N ASP A 473 16.43 23.82 28.69
CA ASP A 473 15.22 24.54 28.34
C ASP A 473 14.06 24.11 29.25
N ALA A 474 13.71 24.95 30.21
CA ALA A 474 12.63 24.70 31.15
C ALA A 474 11.24 24.70 30.52
N GLN A 475 11.08 25.26 29.32
CA GLN A 475 9.84 25.24 28.55
C GLN A 475 9.69 23.90 27.78
N ASN A 476 10.80 23.19 27.57
CA ASN A 476 10.80 21.91 26.91
C ASN A 476 10.58 20.77 27.92
N GLU A 477 9.39 20.21 27.92
CA GLU A 477 9.02 19.13 28.83
C GLU A 477 9.93 17.90 28.71
N ARG A 478 10.38 17.55 27.52
CA ARG A 478 11.31 16.44 27.30
C ARG A 478 12.68 16.70 27.92
N ALA A 479 13.17 17.93 27.80
CA ALA A 479 14.42 18.34 28.44
C ALA A 479 14.31 18.27 29.98
N ARG A 480 13.17 18.71 30.54
CA ARG A 480 12.89 18.55 31.98
C ARG A 480 12.93 17.08 32.42
N GLN A 481 12.27 16.19 31.68
CA GLN A 481 12.25 14.77 31.99
C GLN A 481 13.63 14.14 31.87
N ALA A 482 14.40 14.48 30.81
CA ALA A 482 15.76 14.02 30.66
C ALA A 482 16.63 14.44 31.88
N ALA A 483 16.47 15.67 32.34
CA ALA A 483 17.17 16.15 33.54
C ALA A 483 16.77 15.39 34.82
N VAL A 484 15.46 15.12 34.99
CA VAL A 484 14.96 14.30 36.12
C VAL A 484 15.49 12.85 36.04
N PHE A 485 15.59 12.32 34.85
CA PHE A 485 16.09 10.96 34.65
C PHE A 485 17.59 10.85 34.90
N LEU A 486 18.35 11.86 34.53
CA LEU A 486 19.78 11.99 34.79
C LEU A 486 20.02 12.08 36.31
N ASN A 487 19.20 12.85 37.03
CA ASN A 487 19.23 12.96 38.48
C ASN A 487 19.03 11.60 39.15
N LYS A 488 17.97 10.87 38.79
CA LYS A 488 17.67 9.56 39.36
C LYS A 488 18.76 8.50 39.09
N ARG A 489 19.36 8.51 37.90
CA ARG A 489 20.36 7.51 37.54
C ARG A 489 21.75 7.78 38.03
N ARG A 490 22.12 9.06 38.21
CA ARG A 490 23.49 9.48 38.48
C ARG A 490 23.63 10.27 39.79
N ASN A 491 22.55 10.38 40.58
CA ASN A 491 22.51 11.19 41.78
C ASN A 491 22.95 12.66 41.54
N ILE A 492 22.68 13.19 40.35
CA ILE A 492 22.97 14.57 39.97
C ILE A 492 21.73 15.40 40.33
N SER A 493 21.87 16.34 41.24
CA SER A 493 20.74 17.21 41.61
C SER A 493 20.48 18.28 40.53
N PRO A 494 19.28 18.35 39.94
CA PRO A 494 18.95 19.38 38.98
C PRO A 494 18.61 20.73 39.62
N CYS A 495 18.87 20.91 40.92
CA CYS A 495 18.30 21.97 41.73
C CYS A 495 18.97 23.35 41.63
N GLN A 496 19.77 23.61 40.61
CA GLN A 496 20.26 24.97 40.36
C GLN A 496 20.14 25.32 38.86
N THR A 497 18.92 25.37 38.37
CA THR A 497 18.66 25.69 37.00
C THR A 497 18.25 27.11 36.88
N THR A 498 19.08 27.97 36.26
CA THR A 498 18.63 29.20 35.66
C THR A 498 18.05 28.89 34.30
N PRO A 499 16.78 29.27 34.03
CA PRO A 499 16.23 29.12 32.68
C PRO A 499 17.11 29.87 31.70
N SER A 500 17.63 29.24 30.67
CA SER A 500 18.31 29.94 29.59
C SER A 500 17.27 30.73 28.81
N THR A 501 17.47 32.03 28.75
CA THR A 501 16.70 32.96 27.91
C THR A 501 17.25 33.03 26.47
N ASP A 502 18.32 32.28 26.19
CA ASP A 502 19.00 32.32 24.92
C ASP A 502 18.32 31.37 23.91
N LYS A 503 17.57 31.93 22.98
CA LYS A 503 16.85 31.23 21.91
C LYS A 503 17.75 30.69 20.79
N ASN A 504 19.07 30.86 20.91
CA ASN A 504 20.05 30.53 19.85
C ASN A 504 20.84 29.25 20.09
N LEU A 505 20.50 28.45 21.10
CA LEU A 505 21.07 27.12 21.31
C LEU A 505 19.99 26.05 20.99
N MET A 506 19.74 25.85 19.69
CA MET A 506 19.16 24.62 19.16
C MET A 506 20.20 23.87 18.35
#